data_df1bc2ff70bef0c999677de054e4d5cf
#
_entry.id   df1bc2ff70bef0c999677de054e4d5cf
#
_cell.length_a   1.000
_cell.length_b   1.000
_cell.length_c   1.000
_cell.angle_alpha   90.00
_cell.angle_beta   90.00
_cell.angle_gamma   90.00
#
_symmetry.space_group_name_H-M   'P 1'
#
loop_
_entity.id
_entity.type
_entity.pdbx_description
1 polymer ?
#
loop_
_entity_poly.entity_id
_entity_poly.type
_entity_poly.pdbx_seq_one_letter_code
_entity_poly.pdbx_strand_id
1 'polypeptide(L)'
;SAFITHPNNTLPLETLRKNHLIYSGLMDGKVSDENLAVVWLSYSVHGNESSSMEAAMKTLHSFAEKTNENYMQWLEKVLIIIDPCMNPDGRDRYANFFRMTGNFIPDVDPSTRSHREPWPGGRTNHYYHDLNRDWCWQSQKETKSRMILYKKWMPHVHVDYHEQSYN
;
A
#
# COMPACT_ATOMS: atom_id res chain seq x y z
N SER A 1 -0.53 3.89 7.60
CA SER A 1 0.25 2.68 7.28
C SER A 1 0.32 1.75 8.48
N ALA A 2 0.40 0.45 8.26
CA ALA A 2 0.60 -0.58 9.27
C ALA A 2 2.04 -1.10 9.22
N PHE A 3 2.58 -1.46 10.39
CA PHE A 3 3.92 -2.04 10.53
C PHE A 3 3.80 -3.45 11.09
N ILE A 4 4.43 -4.41 10.43
CA ILE A 4 4.35 -5.82 10.79
C ILE A 4 5.75 -6.36 10.97
N THR A 5 5.99 -7.00 12.12
CA THR A 5 7.22 -7.70 12.49
C THR A 5 6.88 -9.03 13.11
N HIS A 6 7.89 -9.90 13.28
CA HIS A 6 7.71 -11.13 14.01
C HIS A 6 7.24 -10.86 15.46
N PRO A 7 6.31 -11.65 16.03
CA PRO A 7 5.81 -11.46 17.39
C PRO A 7 6.89 -11.45 18.48
N ASN A 8 8.00 -12.17 18.26
CA ASN A 8 9.12 -12.21 19.19
C ASN A 8 10.04 -10.98 19.10
N ASN A 9 9.82 -10.10 18.12
CA ASN A 9 10.56 -8.87 18.02
C ASN A 9 10.03 -7.87 19.02
N THR A 10 10.78 -7.61 20.08
CA THR A 10 10.42 -6.71 21.18
C THR A 10 10.99 -5.30 21.02
N LEU A 11 11.80 -5.07 19.98
CA LEU A 11 12.40 -3.75 19.76
C LEU A 11 11.34 -2.71 19.35
N PRO A 12 11.44 -1.48 19.89
CA PRO A 12 10.63 -0.36 19.42
C PRO A 12 10.84 -0.10 17.92
N LEU A 13 9.80 0.28 17.21
CA LEU A 13 9.86 0.59 15.77
C LEU A 13 10.96 1.61 15.43
N GLU A 14 11.16 2.61 16.29
CA GLU A 14 12.21 3.63 16.08
C GLU A 14 13.62 3.04 16.17
N THR A 15 13.82 2.04 17.02
CA THR A 15 15.09 1.31 17.12
C THR A 15 15.32 0.48 15.84
N LEU A 16 14.32 -0.26 15.39
CA LEU A 16 14.38 -1.01 14.13
C LEU A 16 14.69 -0.10 12.95
N ARG A 17 14.03 1.06 12.89
CA ARG A 17 14.28 2.06 11.85
C ARG A 17 15.72 2.57 11.87
N LYS A 18 16.24 2.92 13.04
CA LYS A 18 17.64 3.38 13.17
C LYS A 18 18.63 2.29 12.76
N ASN A 19 18.44 1.07 13.24
CA ASN A 19 19.28 -0.06 12.86
C ASN A 19 19.30 -0.26 11.34
N HIS A 20 18.14 -0.21 10.71
CA HIS A 20 18.00 -0.29 9.25
C HIS A 20 18.77 0.82 8.54
N LEU A 21 18.61 2.09 8.95
CA LEU A 21 19.29 3.23 8.31
C LEU A 21 20.81 3.17 8.49
N ILE A 22 21.28 2.75 9.65
CA ILE A 22 22.72 2.55 9.91
C ILE A 22 23.26 1.41 9.04
N TYR A 23 22.58 0.27 8.99
CA TYR A 23 22.94 -0.86 8.15
C TYR A 23 23.01 -0.51 6.67
N SER A 24 22.08 0.31 6.20
CA SER A 24 22.02 0.78 4.81
C SER A 24 22.99 1.93 4.50
N GLY A 25 23.78 2.39 5.46
CA GLY A 25 24.72 3.52 5.27
C GLY A 25 24.04 4.89 5.13
N LEU A 26 22.78 4.99 5.52
CA LEU A 26 21.98 6.24 5.46
C LEU A 26 22.02 7.02 6.78
N MET A 27 22.62 6.45 7.81
CA MET A 27 22.80 7.08 9.12
C MET A 27 24.11 6.57 9.74
N ASP A 28 24.84 7.47 10.39
CA ASP A 28 26.05 7.09 11.15
C ASP A 28 25.67 6.31 12.40
N GLY A 29 26.46 5.27 12.72
CA GLY A 29 26.25 4.46 13.91
C GLY A 29 26.95 3.12 13.85
N LYS A 30 26.85 2.37 14.95
CA LYS A 30 27.33 0.98 14.99
C LYS A 30 26.25 0.05 14.44
N VAL A 31 26.62 -0.75 13.46
CA VAL A 31 25.72 -1.79 12.90
C VAL A 31 25.32 -2.76 14.00
N SER A 32 24.03 -3.05 14.10
CA SER A 32 23.46 -4.04 15.01
C SER A 32 23.28 -5.37 14.28
N ASP A 33 23.41 -6.49 15.00
CA ASP A 33 23.07 -7.81 14.48
C ASP A 33 21.53 -8.01 14.33
N GLU A 34 20.75 -7.15 14.97
CA GLU A 34 19.30 -7.14 14.92
C GLU A 34 18.79 -6.23 13.79
N ASN A 35 19.12 -6.60 12.56
CA ASN A 35 18.68 -5.87 11.38
C ASN A 35 17.59 -6.64 10.64
N LEU A 36 16.56 -5.88 10.19
CA LEU A 36 15.48 -6.40 9.35
C LEU A 36 15.54 -5.74 7.98
N ALA A 37 15.29 -6.52 6.94
CA ALA A 37 14.99 -5.95 5.65
C ALA A 37 13.64 -5.22 5.72
N VAL A 38 13.55 -4.01 5.16
CA VAL A 38 12.31 -3.22 5.15
C VAL A 38 11.65 -3.32 3.78
N VAL A 39 10.43 -3.83 3.76
CA VAL A 39 9.59 -3.96 2.56
C VAL A 39 8.37 -3.06 2.70
N TRP A 40 8.11 -2.23 1.69
CA TRP A 40 6.94 -1.37 1.62
C TRP A 40 5.97 -1.92 0.57
N LEU A 41 4.73 -2.17 0.97
CA LEU A 41 3.64 -2.62 0.11
C LEU A 41 2.60 -1.50 0.05
N SER A 42 2.42 -0.89 -1.11
CA SER A 42 1.42 0.15 -1.34
C SER A 42 0.30 -0.34 -2.25
N TYR A 43 -0.93 0.07 -1.91
CA TYR A 43 -2.14 -0.38 -2.57
C TYR A 43 -3.05 0.79 -2.94
N SER A 44 -3.83 0.61 -4.01
CA SER A 44 -4.91 1.53 -4.38
C SER A 44 -4.46 2.97 -4.62
N VAL A 45 -3.35 3.17 -5.35
CA VAL A 45 -2.97 4.49 -5.86
C VAL A 45 -4.01 4.99 -6.87
N HIS A 46 -4.63 4.07 -7.63
CA HIS A 46 -5.84 4.33 -8.39
C HIS A 46 -7.04 3.71 -7.68
N GLY A 47 -8.00 4.53 -7.29
CA GLY A 47 -9.13 4.11 -6.48
C GLY A 47 -10.13 3.20 -7.20
N ASN A 48 -10.13 3.20 -8.54
CA ASN A 48 -10.97 2.32 -9.36
C ASN A 48 -10.34 0.94 -9.64
N GLU A 49 -9.11 0.72 -9.21
CA GLU A 49 -8.48 -0.60 -9.16
C GLU A 49 -8.96 -1.32 -7.89
N SER A 50 -10.19 -1.81 -7.93
CA SER A 50 -11.01 -2.08 -6.75
C SER A 50 -10.55 -3.26 -5.90
N SER A 51 -9.90 -4.27 -6.49
CA SER A 51 -9.39 -5.45 -5.76
C SER A 51 -8.15 -5.14 -4.92
N SER A 52 -7.44 -4.08 -5.25
CA SER A 52 -6.19 -3.69 -4.59
C SER A 52 -6.37 -3.46 -3.09
N MET A 53 -7.39 -2.70 -2.69
CA MET A 53 -7.66 -2.44 -1.27
C MET A 53 -8.13 -3.70 -0.53
N GLU A 54 -8.94 -4.53 -1.16
CA GLU A 54 -9.38 -5.81 -0.60
C GLU A 54 -8.18 -6.76 -0.41
N ALA A 55 -7.25 -6.77 -1.38
CA ALA A 55 -6.01 -7.52 -1.28
C ALA A 55 -5.15 -7.02 -0.12
N ALA A 56 -5.05 -5.69 0.09
CA ALA A 56 -4.35 -5.11 1.23
C ALA A 56 -4.88 -5.61 2.57
N MET A 57 -6.20 -5.65 2.74
CA MET A 57 -6.85 -6.14 3.97
C MET A 57 -6.60 -7.64 4.19
N LYS A 58 -6.67 -8.45 3.13
CA LYS A 58 -6.32 -9.88 3.20
C LYS A 58 -4.85 -10.09 3.53
N THR A 59 -3.96 -9.31 2.94
CA THR A 59 -2.52 -9.36 3.23
C THR A 59 -2.25 -9.02 4.69
N LEU A 60 -2.85 -7.94 5.22
CA LEU A 60 -2.77 -7.58 6.63
C LEU A 60 -3.24 -8.72 7.54
N HIS A 61 -4.38 -9.30 7.24
CA HIS A 61 -4.93 -10.43 7.99
C HIS A 61 -4.00 -11.64 7.95
N SER A 62 -3.52 -12.01 6.78
CA SER A 62 -2.62 -13.17 6.60
C SER A 62 -1.31 -13.04 7.40
N PHE A 63 -0.73 -11.83 7.46
CA PHE A 63 0.45 -11.59 8.28
C PHE A 63 0.14 -11.47 9.78
N ALA A 64 -1.10 -11.11 10.16
CA ALA A 64 -1.52 -11.07 11.55
C ALA A 64 -1.83 -12.46 12.12
N GLU A 65 -2.17 -13.43 11.27
CA GLU A 65 -2.39 -14.81 11.66
C GLU A 65 -1.06 -15.52 11.97
N LYS A 66 -0.90 -15.92 13.24
CA LYS A 66 0.30 -16.63 13.71
C LYS A 66 0.39 -18.11 13.26
N THR A 67 -0.63 -18.59 12.56
CA THR A 67 -0.75 -20.00 12.13
C THR A 67 0.01 -20.31 10.86
N ASN A 68 0.39 -19.32 10.07
CA ASN A 68 1.13 -19.52 8.83
C ASN A 68 2.64 -19.50 9.10
N GLU A 69 3.24 -20.69 9.16
CA GLU A 69 4.67 -20.86 9.45
C GLU A 69 5.57 -20.15 8.45
N ASN A 70 5.22 -20.12 7.17
CA ASN A 70 6.00 -19.42 6.14
C ASN A 70 6.04 -17.92 6.41
N TYR A 71 4.90 -17.32 6.77
CA TYR A 71 4.85 -15.89 7.08
C TYR A 71 5.62 -15.56 8.35
N MET A 72 5.54 -16.41 9.36
CA MET A 72 6.32 -16.24 10.58
C MET A 72 7.82 -16.32 10.30
N GLN A 73 8.26 -17.28 9.50
CA GLN A 73 9.66 -17.41 9.09
C GLN A 73 10.16 -16.17 8.33
N TRP A 74 9.36 -15.61 7.44
CA TRP A 74 9.74 -14.37 6.74
C TRP A 74 9.86 -13.18 7.69
N LEU A 75 8.93 -13.03 8.62
CA LEU A 75 8.92 -11.94 9.59
C LEU A 75 10.09 -11.97 10.58
N GLU A 76 10.81 -13.08 10.70
CA GLU A 76 12.08 -13.13 11.45
C GLU A 76 13.15 -12.20 10.86
N LYS A 77 13.11 -11.95 9.54
CA LYS A 77 14.12 -11.20 8.80
C LYS A 77 13.60 -9.95 8.13
N VAL A 78 12.27 -9.74 8.14
CA VAL A 78 11.62 -8.66 7.39
C VAL A 78 10.68 -7.86 8.29
N LEU A 79 10.78 -6.54 8.17
CA LEU A 79 9.75 -5.62 8.61
C LEU A 79 8.93 -5.21 7.40
N ILE A 80 7.61 -5.40 7.45
CA ILE A 80 6.70 -5.03 6.38
C ILE A 80 5.93 -3.77 6.77
N ILE A 81 5.92 -2.81 5.86
CA ILE A 81 5.11 -1.59 5.95
C ILE A 81 4.01 -1.70 4.90
N ILE A 82 2.76 -1.67 5.33
CA ILE A 82 1.61 -1.71 4.41
C ILE A 82 0.92 -0.34 4.40
N ASP A 83 0.78 0.23 3.20
CA ASP A 83 -0.05 1.40 2.92
C ASP A 83 -1.30 0.94 2.16
N PRO A 84 -2.41 0.69 2.87
CA PRO A 84 -3.53 -0.09 2.32
C PRO A 84 -4.40 0.69 1.32
N CYS A 85 -4.38 2.00 1.37
CA CYS A 85 -5.18 2.84 0.47
C CYS A 85 -4.50 4.19 0.26
N MET A 86 -3.86 4.34 -0.89
CA MET A 86 -3.15 5.56 -1.25
C MET A 86 -4.08 6.67 -1.74
N ASN A 87 -5.23 6.31 -2.29
CA ASN A 87 -6.22 7.21 -2.88
C ASN A 87 -7.63 6.94 -2.34
N PRO A 88 -7.93 7.35 -1.11
CA PRO A 88 -9.25 7.13 -0.51
C PRO A 88 -10.38 7.84 -1.24
N ASP A 89 -10.13 9.05 -1.75
CA ASP A 89 -11.15 9.82 -2.48
C ASP A 89 -11.52 9.15 -3.82
N GLY A 90 -10.52 8.67 -4.55
CA GLY A 90 -10.74 7.90 -5.77
C GLY A 90 -11.48 6.59 -5.50
N ARG A 91 -11.12 5.89 -4.43
CA ARG A 91 -11.79 4.65 -4.00
C ARG A 91 -13.24 4.89 -3.64
N ASP A 92 -13.53 5.94 -2.88
CA ASP A 92 -14.90 6.28 -2.50
C ASP A 92 -15.75 6.65 -3.73
N ARG A 93 -15.20 7.42 -4.65
CA ARG A 93 -15.86 7.78 -5.91
C ARG A 93 -16.23 6.55 -6.73
N TYR A 94 -15.31 5.60 -6.89
CA TYR A 94 -15.56 4.35 -7.59
C TYR A 94 -16.57 3.47 -6.86
N ALA A 95 -16.49 3.34 -5.55
CA ALA A 95 -17.43 2.54 -4.76
C ALA A 95 -18.86 3.09 -4.87
N ASN A 96 -19.03 4.41 -4.86
CA ASN A 96 -20.34 5.05 -5.06
C ASN A 96 -20.86 4.84 -6.48
N PHE A 97 -20.01 4.98 -7.49
CA PHE A 97 -20.38 4.65 -8.88
C PHE A 97 -20.87 3.20 -9.00
N PHE A 98 -20.11 2.25 -8.47
CA PHE A 98 -20.47 0.83 -8.53
C PHE A 98 -21.78 0.54 -7.81
N ARG A 99 -22.02 1.13 -6.62
CA ARG A 99 -23.29 0.99 -5.89
C ARG A 99 -24.50 1.52 -6.68
N MET A 100 -24.32 2.57 -7.47
CA MET A 100 -25.40 3.15 -8.28
C MET A 100 -25.67 2.38 -9.57
N THR A 101 -24.70 1.66 -10.09
CA THR A 101 -24.77 1.05 -11.44
C THR A 101 -24.64 -0.47 -11.43
N GLY A 102 -24.10 -1.05 -10.39
CA GLY A 102 -23.90 -2.49 -10.25
C GLY A 102 -25.21 -3.22 -9.98
N ASN A 103 -25.32 -4.42 -10.53
CA ASN A 103 -26.41 -5.33 -10.28
C ASN A 103 -26.05 -6.31 -9.15
N PHE A 104 -27.06 -6.93 -8.53
CA PHE A 104 -26.84 -7.99 -7.52
C PHE A 104 -26.06 -9.19 -8.10
N ILE A 105 -26.33 -9.53 -9.35
CA ILE A 105 -25.54 -10.49 -10.13
C ILE A 105 -24.65 -9.68 -11.06
N PRO A 106 -23.30 -9.89 -11.01
CA PRO A 106 -22.38 -9.20 -11.90
C PRO A 106 -22.76 -9.43 -13.37
N ASP A 107 -22.82 -8.35 -14.13
CA ASP A 107 -23.07 -8.40 -15.56
C ASP A 107 -21.74 -8.58 -16.29
N VAL A 108 -21.67 -9.57 -17.15
CA VAL A 108 -20.47 -9.88 -17.95
C VAL A 108 -20.39 -9.11 -19.25
N ASP A 109 -21.46 -8.40 -19.64
CA ASP A 109 -21.46 -7.60 -20.87
C ASP A 109 -20.65 -6.31 -20.65
N PRO A 110 -19.51 -6.12 -21.35
CA PRO A 110 -18.66 -4.94 -21.20
C PRO A 110 -19.33 -3.64 -21.67
N SER A 111 -20.46 -3.73 -22.38
CA SER A 111 -21.23 -2.56 -22.83
C SER A 111 -22.10 -1.95 -21.74
N THR A 112 -22.34 -2.68 -20.65
CA THR A 112 -23.21 -2.21 -19.58
C THR A 112 -22.62 -1.03 -18.80
N ARG A 113 -23.51 -0.27 -18.17
CA ARG A 113 -23.12 0.93 -17.43
C ARG A 113 -22.16 0.64 -16.28
N SER A 114 -22.25 -0.52 -15.66
CA SER A 114 -21.38 -0.91 -14.55
C SER A 114 -19.90 -1.05 -14.93
N HIS A 115 -19.60 -1.24 -16.23
CA HIS A 115 -18.24 -1.33 -16.77
C HIS A 115 -17.73 0.01 -17.37
N ARG A 116 -18.54 1.05 -17.34
CA ARG A 116 -18.22 2.35 -17.94
C ARG A 116 -18.26 3.47 -16.91
N GLU A 117 -17.20 3.54 -16.13
CA GLU A 117 -17.03 4.60 -15.16
C GLU A 117 -16.96 5.97 -15.87
N PRO A 118 -17.85 6.92 -15.55
CA PRO A 118 -17.81 8.25 -16.16
C PRO A 118 -16.69 9.10 -15.54
N TRP A 119 -16.27 10.12 -16.27
CA TRP A 119 -15.44 11.16 -15.67
C TRP A 119 -16.27 11.99 -14.66
N PRO A 120 -15.72 12.39 -13.51
CA PRO A 120 -14.42 12.02 -12.98
C PRO A 120 -14.46 10.62 -12.32
N GLY A 121 -13.60 9.71 -12.83
CA GLY A 121 -13.52 8.36 -12.31
C GLY A 121 -12.66 8.24 -11.05
N GLY A 122 -12.63 7.04 -10.50
CA GLY A 122 -11.88 6.73 -9.28
C GLY A 122 -10.35 6.67 -9.46
N ARG A 123 -9.84 6.81 -10.68
CA ARG A 123 -8.41 6.80 -10.93
C ARG A 123 -7.68 7.92 -10.19
N THR A 124 -8.24 9.14 -10.22
CA THR A 124 -7.62 10.35 -9.68
C THR A 124 -8.03 10.64 -8.24
N ASN A 125 -7.26 11.50 -7.54
CA ASN A 125 -7.58 11.97 -6.20
C ASN A 125 -8.75 12.98 -6.18
N HIS A 126 -8.99 13.63 -5.05
CA HIS A 126 -10.03 14.66 -4.90
C HIS A 126 -9.91 15.79 -5.92
N TYR A 127 -8.71 16.22 -6.25
CA TYR A 127 -8.42 17.32 -7.17
C TYR A 127 -8.16 16.87 -8.62
N TYR A 128 -8.52 15.64 -8.95
CA TYR A 128 -8.36 15.05 -10.29
C TYR A 128 -6.92 14.88 -10.75
N HIS A 129 -5.99 14.77 -9.81
CA HIS A 129 -4.60 14.42 -10.10
C HIS A 129 -4.38 12.92 -10.03
N ASP A 130 -3.64 12.38 -10.98
CA ASP A 130 -3.15 11.00 -10.93
C ASP A 130 -1.98 10.91 -9.95
N LEU A 131 -2.19 10.30 -8.79
CA LEU A 131 -1.17 10.16 -7.75
C LEU A 131 0.01 9.32 -8.21
N ASN A 132 -0.18 8.42 -9.19
CA ASN A 132 0.91 7.66 -9.80
C ASN A 132 1.77 8.50 -10.78
N ARG A 133 1.45 9.77 -10.97
CA ARG A 133 2.29 10.74 -11.67
C ARG A 133 2.90 11.77 -10.72
N ASP A 134 2.58 11.69 -9.43
CA ASP A 134 2.96 12.71 -8.45
C ASP A 134 4.13 12.31 -7.52
N TRP A 135 4.66 11.09 -7.63
CA TRP A 135 5.75 10.60 -6.78
C TRP A 135 6.98 11.53 -6.77
N CYS A 136 7.39 12.01 -7.94
CA CYS A 136 8.52 12.94 -8.07
C CYS A 136 8.12 14.37 -7.67
N TRP A 137 6.97 14.83 -8.15
CA TRP A 137 6.55 16.23 -8.00
C TRP A 137 6.07 16.55 -6.59
N GLN A 138 5.45 15.57 -5.91
CA GLN A 138 4.91 15.72 -4.56
C GLN A 138 4.02 16.97 -4.45
N SER A 139 3.18 17.21 -5.45
CA SER A 139 2.27 18.35 -5.50
C SER A 139 1.04 18.13 -4.63
N GLN A 140 0.59 16.87 -4.50
CA GLN A 140 -0.62 16.50 -3.78
C GLN A 140 -0.34 16.20 -2.30
N LYS A 141 -1.34 16.44 -1.43
CA LYS A 141 -1.23 16.24 0.02
C LYS A 141 -0.93 14.78 0.37
N GLU A 142 -1.59 13.85 -0.32
CA GLU A 142 -1.45 12.41 -0.14
C GLU A 142 0.00 12.00 -0.38
N THR A 143 0.57 12.42 -1.51
CA THR A 143 1.96 12.13 -1.86
C THR A 143 2.93 12.78 -0.89
N LYS A 144 2.74 14.06 -0.55
CA LYS A 144 3.59 14.75 0.44
C LYS A 144 3.62 14.02 1.77
N SER A 145 2.46 13.66 2.30
CA SER A 145 2.34 12.99 3.60
C SER A 145 3.00 11.61 3.58
N ARG A 146 2.81 10.85 2.51
CA ARG A 146 3.42 9.55 2.31
C ARG A 146 4.94 9.65 2.20
N MET A 147 5.43 10.58 1.42
CA MET A 147 6.86 10.75 1.19
C MET A 147 7.63 11.14 2.44
N ILE A 148 6.99 11.80 3.42
CA ILE A 148 7.60 12.04 4.74
C ILE A 148 7.91 10.69 5.41
N LEU A 149 6.94 9.78 5.45
CA LEU A 149 7.11 8.47 6.05
C LEU A 149 8.06 7.58 5.22
N TYR A 150 7.91 7.60 3.89
CA TYR A 150 8.76 6.85 2.98
C TYR A 150 10.24 7.21 3.13
N LYS A 151 10.58 8.51 3.12
CA LYS A 151 11.94 9.01 3.33
C LYS A 151 12.46 8.71 4.75
N LYS A 152 11.57 8.68 5.73
CA LYS A 152 11.93 8.31 7.10
C LYS A 152 12.37 6.85 7.21
N TRP A 153 11.80 5.95 6.41
CA TRP A 153 12.07 4.52 6.44
C TRP A 153 13.02 4.04 5.34
N MET A 154 13.05 4.67 4.17
CA MET A 154 13.89 4.29 3.04
C MET A 154 13.91 2.77 2.79
N PRO A 155 12.77 2.16 2.40
CA PRO A 155 12.64 0.70 2.31
C PRO A 155 13.62 0.11 1.29
N HIS A 156 14.09 -1.13 1.52
CA HIS A 156 14.92 -1.87 0.57
C HIS A 156 14.12 -2.27 -0.68
N VAL A 157 12.85 -2.60 -0.48
CA VAL A 157 11.94 -3.02 -1.56
C VAL A 157 10.64 -2.26 -1.41
N HIS A 158 10.14 -1.72 -2.53
CA HIS A 158 8.82 -1.14 -2.65
C HIS A 158 8.05 -1.88 -3.72
N VAL A 159 6.86 -2.36 -3.38
CA VAL A 159 5.91 -2.96 -4.33
C VAL A 159 4.67 -2.09 -4.37
N ASP A 160 4.36 -1.56 -5.54
CA ASP A 160 3.16 -0.77 -5.80
C ASP A 160 2.15 -1.62 -6.59
N TYR A 161 1.04 -1.96 -5.94
CA TYR A 161 0.04 -2.88 -6.48
C TYR A 161 -0.98 -2.15 -7.34
N HIS A 162 -1.09 -2.60 -8.58
CA HIS A 162 -2.02 -2.11 -9.60
C HIS A 162 -2.87 -3.22 -10.17
N GLU A 163 -3.98 -2.84 -10.78
CA GLU A 163 -4.72 -3.72 -11.68
C GLU A 163 -4.44 -3.36 -13.14
N GLN A 164 -4.43 -4.37 -13.99
CA GLN A 164 -4.29 -4.18 -15.43
C GLN A 164 -5.66 -4.05 -16.08
N SER A 165 -5.72 -3.30 -17.19
CA SER A 165 -6.91 -3.31 -18.05
C SER A 165 -7.13 -4.71 -18.61
N TYR A 166 -8.38 -5.12 -18.72
CA TYR A 166 -8.78 -6.40 -19.31
C TYR A 166 -8.83 -6.38 -20.86
N ASN A 167 -8.41 -5.29 -21.49
CA ASN A 167 -8.37 -5.14 -22.95
C ASN A 167 -7.05 -5.69 -23.54
#